data_4d2235fd778875e30aee5cb0ce1943f6
#
_entry.id   4d2235fd778875e30aee5cb0ce1943f6
#
_cell.length_a   1.000
_cell.length_b   1.000
_cell.length_c   1.000
_cell.angle_alpha   90.00
_cell.angle_beta   90.00
_cell.angle_gamma   90.00
#
_symmetry.space_group_name_H-M   'P 1'
#
loop_
_entity.id
_entity.type
_entity.pdbx_description
1 polymer ?
#
loop_
_entity_poly.entity_id
_entity_poly.type
_entity_poly.pdbx_seq_one_letter_code
_entity_poly.pdbx_strand_id
1 'polypeptide(L)'
;LVGSEMCIRDRIKGAPEVVLSECVGINAEEVLKINDAMAEDALRIVCIAMRPLDSIPANPNPEEIEHGLTFVGLLGIIDPPRDNVTDDIAACKAAGIRTVMITGDNLITAKSIARRIGILTDDSSAVTGEELASLSDEELAQSIKSYSVYARVSPADKTRIVKAWQQNGAVVTVTGDSVQDTEALISADIGCAMGKFGADVARGTADIVISNSRFGSIVCAIKESRGLFDNIRKSVYYLLSCNFAELLSVFIGMLVFSGTPLSAVQL
;
A
#
# COMPACT_ATOMS: atom_id res chain seq x y z
N LEU A 1 2.46 58.42 14.28
CA LEU A 1 2.13 57.00 14.51
C LEU A 1 0.66 56.84 14.08
N VAL A 2 0.47 56.42 12.86
CA VAL A 2 -0.84 56.01 12.35
C VAL A 2 -1.21 54.73 13.05
N GLY A 3 -2.32 54.73 13.81
CA GLY A 3 -2.78 53.52 14.49
C GLY A 3 -3.01 52.40 13.49
N SER A 4 -2.33 51.28 13.67
CA SER A 4 -2.66 50.04 12.98
C SER A 4 -4.04 49.60 13.53
N GLU A 5 -5.08 49.73 12.73
CA GLU A 5 -6.31 48.99 12.98
C GLU A 5 -5.99 47.54 12.97
N MET A 6 -6.06 46.91 14.15
CA MET A 6 -5.86 45.46 14.27
C MET A 6 -7.11 44.79 13.69
N CYS A 7 -7.04 44.44 12.40
CA CYS A 7 -8.08 43.66 11.77
C CYS A 7 -8.08 42.24 12.33
N ILE A 8 -9.11 41.91 13.09
CA ILE A 8 -9.35 40.55 13.57
C ILE A 8 -9.95 39.79 12.37
N ARG A 9 -9.33 38.67 12.01
CA ARG A 9 -9.79 37.81 10.92
C ARG A 9 -9.91 36.39 11.41
N ASP A 10 -11.09 35.84 11.32
CA ASP A 10 -11.27 34.39 11.42
C ASP A 10 -10.89 33.71 10.11
N ARG A 11 -10.27 32.55 10.20
CA ARG A 11 -9.85 31.78 9.05
C ARG A 11 -10.29 30.33 9.23
N ILE A 12 -11.03 29.85 8.25
CA ILE A 12 -11.60 28.51 8.22
C ILE A 12 -10.91 27.71 7.11
N LYS A 13 -10.63 26.45 7.42
CA LYS A 13 -10.15 25.47 6.44
C LYS A 13 -10.98 24.19 6.56
N GLY A 14 -11.31 23.59 5.44
CA GLY A 14 -12.10 22.36 5.42
C GLY A 14 -12.23 21.75 4.03
N ALA A 15 -13.10 20.77 3.93
CA ALA A 15 -13.47 20.18 2.65
C ALA A 15 -14.12 21.25 1.75
N PRO A 16 -13.75 21.32 0.46
CA PRO A 16 -14.25 22.35 -0.44
C PRO A 16 -15.78 22.45 -0.46
N GLU A 17 -16.48 21.32 -0.49
CA GLU A 17 -17.95 21.27 -0.55
C GLU A 17 -18.59 21.94 0.68
N VAL A 18 -18.00 21.72 1.86
CA VAL A 18 -18.52 22.26 3.14
C VAL A 18 -18.19 23.74 3.28
N VAL A 19 -16.93 24.14 2.99
CA VAL A 19 -16.53 25.56 3.16
C VAL A 19 -17.17 26.43 2.12
N LEU A 20 -17.36 25.98 0.89
CA LEU A 20 -17.99 26.75 -0.19
C LEU A 20 -19.49 27.02 0.05
N SER A 21 -20.19 26.11 0.75
CA SER A 21 -21.61 26.34 1.11
C SER A 21 -21.80 27.52 2.04
N GLU A 22 -20.77 27.86 2.83
CA GLU A 22 -20.78 28.99 3.78
C GLU A 22 -20.17 30.27 3.18
N CYS A 23 -19.65 30.22 1.97
CA CYS A 23 -19.06 31.37 1.28
C CYS A 23 -20.11 32.19 0.53
N VAL A 24 -19.93 33.51 0.53
CA VAL A 24 -20.78 34.46 -0.20
C VAL A 24 -20.05 35.08 -1.39
N GLY A 25 -20.80 35.38 -2.47
CA GLY A 25 -20.26 36.11 -3.61
C GLY A 25 -19.34 35.35 -4.53
N ILE A 26 -19.37 34.00 -4.48
CA ILE A 26 -18.52 33.12 -5.31
C ILE A 26 -19.39 32.18 -6.16
N ASN A 27 -18.87 31.79 -7.33
CA ASN A 27 -19.45 30.72 -8.13
C ASN A 27 -18.89 29.39 -7.64
N ALA A 28 -19.60 28.69 -6.75
CA ALA A 28 -19.17 27.43 -6.16
C ALA A 28 -18.95 26.33 -7.21
N GLU A 29 -19.74 26.29 -8.29
CA GLU A 29 -19.60 25.30 -9.35
C GLU A 29 -18.25 25.43 -10.10
N GLU A 30 -17.79 26.65 -10.32
CA GLU A 30 -16.50 26.90 -10.99
C GLU A 30 -15.35 26.47 -10.10
N VAL A 31 -15.41 26.74 -8.81
CA VAL A 31 -14.39 26.33 -7.83
C VAL A 31 -14.37 24.82 -7.67
N LEU A 32 -15.52 24.14 -7.68
CA LEU A 32 -15.61 22.69 -7.61
C LEU A 32 -15.01 22.02 -8.87
N LYS A 33 -15.16 22.61 -10.06
CA LYS A 33 -14.48 22.11 -11.26
C LYS A 33 -12.96 22.20 -11.15
N ILE A 34 -12.44 23.28 -10.53
CA ILE A 34 -10.99 23.40 -10.27
C ILE A 34 -10.56 22.37 -9.23
N ASN A 35 -11.36 22.17 -8.18
CA ASN A 35 -11.15 21.12 -7.19
C ASN A 35 -11.03 19.74 -7.85
N ASP A 36 -11.94 19.38 -8.75
CA ASP A 36 -11.93 18.08 -9.42
C ASP A 36 -10.68 17.92 -10.31
N ALA A 37 -10.32 18.96 -11.05
CA ALA A 37 -9.09 18.94 -11.84
C ALA A 37 -7.83 18.79 -10.96
N MET A 38 -7.76 19.46 -9.80
CA MET A 38 -6.67 19.28 -8.85
C MET A 38 -6.67 17.89 -8.20
N ALA A 39 -7.84 17.29 -7.98
CA ALA A 39 -7.98 15.93 -7.44
C ALA A 39 -7.51 14.87 -8.44
N GLU A 40 -7.67 15.08 -9.75
CA GLU A 40 -7.12 14.23 -10.81
C GLU A 40 -5.60 14.15 -10.76
N ASP A 41 -4.93 15.22 -10.29
CA ASP A 41 -3.48 15.26 -10.05
C ASP A 41 -3.05 14.65 -8.71
N ALA A 42 -3.93 13.91 -8.03
CA ALA A 42 -3.72 13.29 -6.71
C ALA A 42 -3.46 14.29 -5.58
N LEU A 43 -3.97 15.52 -5.69
CA LEU A 43 -3.87 16.51 -4.64
C LEU A 43 -4.98 16.30 -3.61
N ARG A 44 -4.60 16.32 -2.32
CA ARG A 44 -5.57 16.50 -1.23
C ARG A 44 -5.90 17.97 -1.12
N ILE A 45 -7.14 18.33 -1.42
CA ILE A 45 -7.54 19.73 -1.52
C ILE A 45 -8.16 20.20 -0.20
N VAL A 46 -7.73 21.36 0.24
CA VAL A 46 -8.28 22.08 1.39
C VAL A 46 -8.74 23.46 0.91
N CYS A 47 -10.01 23.75 1.13
CA CYS A 47 -10.56 25.08 0.91
C CYS A 47 -10.24 25.99 2.09
N ILE A 48 -9.85 27.22 1.79
CA ILE A 48 -9.57 28.26 2.78
C ILE A 48 -10.54 29.41 2.54
N ALA A 49 -11.22 29.82 3.61
CA ALA A 49 -12.07 30.98 3.63
C ALA A 49 -11.77 31.86 4.86
N MET A 50 -12.18 33.11 4.85
CA MET A 50 -11.98 34.02 5.96
C MET A 50 -13.19 34.91 6.15
N ARG A 51 -13.36 35.43 7.38
CA ARG A 51 -14.32 36.46 7.73
C ARG A 51 -13.61 37.52 8.57
N PRO A 52 -13.72 38.82 8.21
CA PRO A 52 -13.31 39.91 9.09
C PRO A 52 -14.30 40.02 10.25
N LEU A 53 -13.77 40.17 11.45
CA LEU A 53 -14.59 40.37 12.67
C LEU A 53 -14.23 41.73 13.29
N ASP A 54 -15.26 42.46 13.76
CA ASP A 54 -15.06 43.75 14.45
C ASP A 54 -14.49 43.56 15.86
N SER A 55 -14.85 42.45 16.51
CA SER A 55 -14.36 42.07 17.82
C SER A 55 -14.33 40.55 17.99
N ILE A 56 -13.50 40.01 18.89
CA ILE A 56 -13.52 38.60 19.25
C ILE A 56 -14.76 38.36 20.14
N PRO A 57 -15.69 37.45 19.75
CA PRO A 57 -16.80 37.07 20.60
C PRO A 57 -16.36 36.49 21.93
N ALA A 58 -17.03 36.83 23.03
CA ALA A 58 -16.69 36.28 24.35
C ALA A 58 -16.90 34.77 24.47
N ASN A 59 -17.87 34.24 23.75
CA ASN A 59 -18.12 32.80 23.58
C ASN A 59 -18.24 32.49 22.08
N PRO A 60 -17.15 32.13 21.40
CA PRO A 60 -17.19 31.83 19.98
C PRO A 60 -18.02 30.57 19.71
N ASN A 61 -19.16 30.74 19.07
CA ASN A 61 -19.97 29.61 18.58
C ASN A 61 -19.63 29.39 17.09
N PRO A 62 -19.17 28.22 16.67
CA PRO A 62 -18.89 27.94 15.27
C PRO A 62 -20.05 28.28 14.34
N GLU A 63 -21.29 27.94 14.71
CA GLU A 63 -22.46 28.20 13.92
C GLU A 63 -22.71 29.71 13.63
N GLU A 64 -22.22 30.61 14.50
CA GLU A 64 -22.38 32.07 14.31
C GLU A 64 -21.21 32.68 13.54
N ILE A 65 -20.04 32.08 13.59
CA ILE A 65 -18.80 32.61 13.02
C ILE A 65 -18.55 32.06 11.62
N GLU A 66 -18.93 30.81 11.38
CA GLU A 66 -18.60 30.08 10.14
C GLU A 66 -19.56 30.36 8.97
N HIS A 67 -20.35 31.45 9.03
CA HIS A 67 -21.23 31.88 7.95
C HIS A 67 -20.79 33.19 7.30
N GLY A 68 -21.20 33.42 6.05
CA GLY A 68 -20.91 34.65 5.31
C GLY A 68 -19.40 34.82 5.05
N LEU A 69 -18.72 33.72 4.78
CA LEU A 69 -17.28 33.66 4.56
C LEU A 69 -16.90 34.25 3.20
N THR A 70 -15.73 34.84 3.13
CA THR A 70 -15.09 35.23 1.88
C THR A 70 -14.12 34.12 1.47
N PHE A 71 -14.30 33.54 0.29
CA PHE A 71 -13.38 32.54 -0.27
C PHE A 71 -11.99 33.16 -0.49
N VAL A 72 -10.95 32.47 -0.03
CA VAL A 72 -9.55 32.87 -0.21
C VAL A 72 -8.88 32.05 -1.31
N GLY A 73 -9.10 30.73 -1.32
CA GLY A 73 -8.49 29.85 -2.31
C GLY A 73 -8.56 28.39 -1.96
N LEU A 74 -8.14 27.55 -2.92
CA LEU A 74 -7.89 26.13 -2.72
C LEU A 74 -6.40 25.91 -2.52
N LEU A 75 -6.07 25.04 -1.57
CA LEU A 75 -4.72 24.58 -1.33
C LEU A 75 -4.64 23.08 -1.64
N GLY A 76 -3.87 22.72 -2.67
CA GLY A 76 -3.58 21.34 -3.00
C GLY A 76 -2.34 20.85 -2.24
N ILE A 77 -2.50 19.77 -1.49
CA ILE A 77 -1.42 19.11 -0.74
C ILE A 77 -1.16 17.80 -1.43
N ILE A 78 0.09 17.53 -1.79
CA ILE A 78 0.52 16.27 -2.35
C ILE A 78 1.53 15.60 -1.42
N ASP A 79 1.35 14.31 -1.20
CA ASP A 79 2.37 13.46 -0.62
C ASP A 79 2.90 12.56 -1.75
N PRO A 80 4.02 12.95 -2.39
CA PRO A 80 4.51 12.24 -3.55
C PRO A 80 4.99 10.83 -3.14
N PRO A 81 4.86 9.84 -4.04
CA PRO A 81 5.51 8.56 -3.83
C PRO A 81 7.00 8.74 -3.54
N ARG A 82 7.55 7.89 -2.70
CA ARG A 82 8.98 7.91 -2.39
C ARG A 82 9.81 7.64 -3.65
N ASP A 83 11.03 8.17 -3.66
CA ASP A 83 11.97 7.93 -4.77
C ASP A 83 12.20 6.44 -4.99
N ASN A 84 12.36 6.03 -6.23
CA ASN A 84 12.62 4.67 -6.70
C ASN A 84 11.48 3.66 -6.58
N VAL A 85 10.29 4.01 -6.04
CA VAL A 85 9.15 3.06 -5.92
C VAL A 85 8.72 2.55 -7.29
N THR A 86 8.76 3.38 -8.32
CA THR A 86 8.43 2.99 -9.70
C THR A 86 9.37 1.90 -10.22
N ASP A 87 10.68 2.06 -9.98
CA ASP A 87 11.69 1.07 -10.39
C ASP A 87 11.54 -0.23 -9.60
N ASP A 88 11.25 -0.12 -8.31
CA ASP A 88 11.02 -1.28 -7.43
C ASP A 88 9.79 -2.08 -7.88
N ILE A 89 8.70 -1.41 -8.25
CA ILE A 89 7.49 -2.05 -8.77
C ILE A 89 7.75 -2.70 -10.13
N ALA A 90 8.51 -2.04 -11.01
CA ALA A 90 8.94 -2.62 -12.28
C ALA A 90 9.79 -3.88 -12.07
N ALA A 91 10.69 -3.87 -11.09
CA ALA A 91 11.50 -5.04 -10.71
C ALA A 91 10.63 -6.19 -10.17
N CYS A 92 9.62 -5.90 -9.34
CA CYS A 92 8.64 -6.89 -8.90
C CYS A 92 7.91 -7.53 -10.09
N LYS A 93 7.42 -6.71 -11.02
CA LYS A 93 6.71 -7.18 -12.22
C LYS A 93 7.59 -8.05 -13.10
N ALA A 94 8.85 -7.67 -13.32
CA ALA A 94 9.84 -8.46 -14.06
C ALA A 94 10.17 -9.79 -13.37
N ALA A 95 10.09 -9.84 -12.03
CA ALA A 95 10.29 -11.04 -11.23
C ALA A 95 9.03 -11.92 -11.10
N GLY A 96 7.93 -11.59 -11.81
CA GLY A 96 6.66 -12.31 -11.76
C GLY A 96 5.84 -12.06 -10.49
N ILE A 97 6.14 -10.98 -9.75
CA ILE A 97 5.44 -10.59 -8.53
C ILE A 97 4.42 -9.52 -8.91
N ARG A 98 3.15 -9.80 -8.64
CA ARG A 98 2.08 -8.84 -8.82
C ARG A 98 1.99 -7.91 -7.61
N THR A 99 2.12 -6.62 -7.83
CA THR A 99 1.92 -5.59 -6.82
C THR A 99 0.51 -5.04 -6.92
N VAL A 100 -0.20 -4.95 -5.81
CA VAL A 100 -1.53 -4.35 -5.69
C VAL A 100 -1.49 -3.22 -4.66
N MET A 101 -2.33 -2.22 -4.85
CA MET A 101 -2.45 -1.08 -3.95
C MET A 101 -3.75 -1.19 -3.15
N ILE A 102 -3.63 -1.10 -1.83
CA ILE A 102 -4.77 -1.10 -0.91
C ILE A 102 -4.68 0.17 -0.07
N THR A 103 -5.69 1.04 -0.13
CA THR A 103 -5.67 2.34 0.56
C THR A 103 -7.03 2.73 1.10
N GLY A 104 -7.02 3.55 2.16
CA GLY A 104 -8.20 4.25 2.66
C GLY A 104 -8.55 5.52 1.87
N ASP A 105 -7.69 5.97 0.96
CA ASP A 105 -7.90 7.16 0.13
C ASP A 105 -9.05 6.98 -0.86
N ASN A 106 -9.55 8.11 -1.40
CA ASN A 106 -10.57 8.07 -2.44
C ASN A 106 -10.04 7.45 -3.74
N LEU A 107 -10.98 6.96 -4.57
CA LEU A 107 -10.67 6.23 -5.79
C LEU A 107 -9.86 7.05 -6.80
N ILE A 108 -10.14 8.37 -6.93
CA ILE A 108 -9.47 9.25 -7.90
C ILE A 108 -8.00 9.40 -7.52
N THR A 109 -7.72 9.72 -6.26
CA THR A 109 -6.34 9.83 -5.73
C THR A 109 -5.59 8.50 -5.84
N ALA A 110 -6.24 7.39 -5.46
CA ALA A 110 -5.63 6.06 -5.53
C ALA A 110 -5.26 5.67 -6.98
N LYS A 111 -6.15 5.92 -7.95
CA LYS A 111 -5.89 5.70 -9.37
C LYS A 111 -4.72 6.55 -9.88
N SER A 112 -4.68 7.83 -9.53
CA SER A 112 -3.63 8.74 -9.96
C SER A 112 -2.26 8.29 -9.43
N ILE A 113 -2.15 7.97 -8.14
CA ILE A 113 -0.92 7.46 -7.54
C ILE A 113 -0.52 6.12 -8.17
N ALA A 114 -1.46 5.18 -8.32
CA ALA A 114 -1.19 3.85 -8.86
C ALA A 114 -0.71 3.89 -10.33
N ARG A 115 -1.24 4.82 -11.15
CA ARG A 115 -0.74 5.07 -12.51
C ARG A 115 0.69 5.61 -12.48
N ARG A 116 0.95 6.59 -11.62
CA ARG A 116 2.26 7.23 -11.50
C ARG A 116 3.37 6.25 -11.12
N ILE A 117 3.07 5.28 -10.25
CA ILE A 117 4.05 4.27 -9.82
C ILE A 117 4.02 2.97 -10.64
N GLY A 118 3.15 2.88 -11.66
CA GLY A 118 3.12 1.75 -12.62
C GLY A 118 2.36 0.51 -12.17
N ILE A 119 1.54 0.60 -11.11
CA ILE A 119 0.64 -0.48 -10.66
C ILE A 119 -0.59 -0.55 -11.56
N LEU A 120 -1.21 0.61 -11.86
CA LEU A 120 -2.43 0.70 -12.66
C LEU A 120 -2.11 1.00 -14.11
N THR A 121 -2.57 0.15 -15.01
CA THR A 121 -2.47 0.35 -16.47
C THR A 121 -3.83 0.56 -17.11
N ASP A 122 -4.91 0.06 -16.49
CA ASP A 122 -6.29 0.17 -16.94
C ASP A 122 -7.19 0.55 -15.77
N ASP A 123 -8.04 1.53 -15.96
CA ASP A 123 -8.96 2.07 -14.95
C ASP A 123 -10.00 1.09 -14.46
N SER A 124 -10.36 0.10 -15.26
CA SER A 124 -11.30 -0.97 -14.90
C SER A 124 -10.74 -1.90 -13.81
N SER A 125 -9.44 -1.86 -13.55
CA SER A 125 -8.79 -2.66 -12.50
C SER A 125 -8.71 -1.97 -11.13
N ALA A 126 -9.52 -0.94 -10.89
CA ALA A 126 -9.65 -0.27 -9.60
C ALA A 126 -11.08 -0.39 -9.06
N VAL A 127 -11.20 -0.73 -7.78
CA VAL A 127 -12.46 -1.02 -7.09
C VAL A 127 -12.53 -0.29 -5.74
N THR A 128 -13.73 0.06 -5.31
CA THR A 128 -13.98 0.71 -4.00
C THR A 128 -14.38 -0.30 -2.93
N GLY A 129 -14.21 0.08 -1.65
CA GLY A 129 -14.71 -0.73 -0.52
C GLY A 129 -16.20 -0.97 -0.56
N GLU A 130 -17.01 -0.02 -1.07
CA GLU A 130 -18.46 -0.18 -1.22
C GLU A 130 -18.80 -1.27 -2.25
N GLU A 131 -18.11 -1.26 -3.38
CA GLU A 131 -18.25 -2.31 -4.40
C GLU A 131 -17.81 -3.67 -3.86
N LEU A 132 -16.71 -3.73 -3.10
CA LEU A 132 -16.25 -4.97 -2.45
C LEU A 132 -17.24 -5.49 -1.41
N ALA A 133 -17.90 -4.62 -0.66
CA ALA A 133 -18.90 -5.00 0.33
C ALA A 133 -20.15 -5.64 -0.30
N SER A 134 -20.43 -5.36 -1.56
CA SER A 134 -21.53 -5.98 -2.32
C SER A 134 -21.23 -7.40 -2.82
N LEU A 135 -19.95 -7.81 -2.81
CA LEU A 135 -19.50 -9.13 -3.28
C LEU A 135 -19.43 -10.12 -2.12
N SER A 136 -19.86 -11.35 -2.33
CA SER A 136 -19.55 -12.47 -1.44
C SER A 136 -18.06 -12.82 -1.48
N ASP A 137 -17.57 -13.59 -0.53
CA ASP A 137 -16.15 -13.98 -0.49
C ASP A 137 -15.77 -14.87 -1.69
N GLU A 138 -16.71 -15.69 -2.18
CA GLU A 138 -16.55 -16.52 -3.37
C GLU A 138 -16.47 -15.68 -4.66
N GLU A 139 -17.36 -14.69 -4.81
CA GLU A 139 -17.34 -13.76 -5.94
C GLU A 139 -16.07 -12.90 -5.95
N LEU A 140 -15.66 -12.43 -4.77
CA LEU A 140 -14.40 -11.70 -4.61
C LEU A 140 -13.21 -12.59 -5.03
N ALA A 141 -13.14 -13.84 -4.59
CA ALA A 141 -12.07 -14.74 -4.96
C ALA A 141 -12.02 -15.01 -6.47
N GLN A 142 -13.16 -15.09 -7.16
CA GLN A 142 -13.21 -15.25 -8.62
C GLN A 142 -12.74 -14.00 -9.37
N SER A 143 -13.08 -12.80 -8.88
CA SER A 143 -12.78 -11.52 -9.52
C SER A 143 -11.48 -10.88 -9.08
N ILE A 144 -10.83 -11.39 -8.02
CA ILE A 144 -9.67 -10.75 -7.36
C ILE A 144 -8.53 -10.43 -8.33
N LYS A 145 -8.31 -11.28 -9.33
CA LYS A 145 -7.25 -11.12 -10.34
C LYS A 145 -7.49 -9.96 -11.31
N SER A 146 -8.71 -9.45 -11.41
CA SER A 146 -9.02 -8.29 -12.27
C SER A 146 -8.63 -6.98 -11.61
N TYR A 147 -8.54 -6.93 -10.29
CA TYR A 147 -8.27 -5.69 -9.56
C TYR A 147 -6.78 -5.53 -9.21
N SER A 148 -6.28 -4.30 -9.34
CA SER A 148 -4.93 -3.89 -8.96
C SER A 148 -4.93 -2.77 -7.93
N VAL A 149 -6.05 -2.04 -7.77
CA VAL A 149 -6.20 -0.94 -6.83
C VAL A 149 -7.50 -1.11 -6.06
N TYR A 150 -7.40 -1.04 -4.74
CA TYR A 150 -8.51 -1.10 -3.80
C TYR A 150 -8.53 0.20 -2.99
N ALA A 151 -9.57 1.03 -3.19
CA ALA A 151 -9.72 2.36 -2.61
C ALA A 151 -10.85 2.41 -1.59
N ARG A 152 -10.75 3.28 -0.58
CA ARG A 152 -11.73 3.43 0.53
C ARG A 152 -12.07 2.11 1.21
N VAL A 153 -11.08 1.25 1.41
CA VAL A 153 -11.27 -0.05 2.06
C VAL A 153 -11.12 0.07 3.57
N SER A 154 -11.96 -0.68 4.28
CA SER A 154 -11.86 -0.84 5.73
C SER A 154 -10.74 -1.81 6.12
N PRO A 155 -10.31 -1.84 7.39
CA PRO A 155 -9.37 -2.87 7.87
C PRO A 155 -9.85 -4.31 7.63
N ALA A 156 -11.14 -4.57 7.79
CA ALA A 156 -11.73 -5.89 7.52
C ALA A 156 -11.63 -6.28 6.04
N ASP A 157 -11.83 -5.33 5.13
CA ASP A 157 -11.70 -5.58 3.69
C ASP A 157 -10.27 -5.94 3.30
N LYS A 158 -9.25 -5.35 3.95
CA LYS A 158 -7.85 -5.71 3.73
C LYS A 158 -7.62 -7.20 3.98
N THR A 159 -8.15 -7.71 5.08
CA THR A 159 -8.07 -9.14 5.42
C THR A 159 -8.83 -10.03 4.42
N ARG A 160 -10.01 -9.60 3.96
CA ARG A 160 -10.77 -10.30 2.91
C ARG A 160 -10.01 -10.38 1.59
N ILE A 161 -9.36 -9.29 1.18
CA ILE A 161 -8.53 -9.22 -0.03
C ILE A 161 -7.36 -10.21 0.08
N VAL A 162 -6.65 -10.24 1.21
CA VAL A 162 -5.54 -11.18 1.45
C VAL A 162 -6.02 -12.62 1.30
N LYS A 163 -7.11 -12.99 1.98
CA LYS A 163 -7.68 -14.34 1.92
C LYS A 163 -8.12 -14.73 0.51
N ALA A 164 -8.72 -13.79 -0.24
CA ALA A 164 -9.15 -14.04 -1.62
C ALA A 164 -7.96 -14.32 -2.56
N TRP A 165 -6.83 -13.65 -2.37
CA TRP A 165 -5.59 -13.95 -3.09
C TRP A 165 -5.02 -15.32 -2.70
N GLN A 166 -4.99 -15.66 -1.40
CA GLN A 166 -4.53 -16.96 -0.91
C GLN A 166 -5.39 -18.12 -1.43
N GLN A 167 -6.72 -17.95 -1.48
CA GLN A 167 -7.65 -18.93 -2.07
C GLN A 167 -7.36 -19.19 -3.55
N ASN A 168 -6.79 -18.23 -4.26
CA ASN A 168 -6.33 -18.37 -5.64
C ASN A 168 -4.92 -18.97 -5.78
N GLY A 169 -4.35 -19.48 -4.68
CA GLY A 169 -3.03 -20.13 -4.66
C GLY A 169 -1.86 -19.15 -4.69
N ALA A 170 -2.08 -17.87 -4.42
CA ALA A 170 -1.02 -16.88 -4.33
C ALA A 170 -0.37 -16.91 -2.94
N VAL A 171 0.95 -16.76 -2.90
CA VAL A 171 1.68 -16.41 -1.68
C VAL A 171 1.65 -14.90 -1.53
N VAL A 172 1.05 -14.41 -0.43
CA VAL A 172 0.71 -13.00 -0.22
C VAL A 172 1.65 -12.37 0.79
N THR A 173 2.32 -11.30 0.39
CA THR A 173 3.05 -10.43 1.30
C THR A 173 2.26 -9.13 1.48
N VAL A 174 2.00 -8.76 2.72
CA VAL A 174 1.34 -7.48 3.07
C VAL A 174 2.35 -6.53 3.69
N THR A 175 2.28 -5.27 3.30
CA THR A 175 3.04 -4.19 3.94
C THR A 175 2.10 -3.25 4.67
N GLY A 176 2.42 -2.88 5.90
CA GLY A 176 1.60 -1.98 6.71
C GLY A 176 2.44 -1.21 7.72
N ASP A 177 1.93 -0.07 8.19
CA ASP A 177 2.59 0.79 9.17
C ASP A 177 1.67 1.24 10.31
N SER A 178 0.39 0.89 10.23
CA SER A 178 -0.63 1.31 11.18
C SER A 178 -1.22 0.14 11.98
N VAL A 179 -1.89 0.46 13.09
CA VAL A 179 -2.67 -0.52 13.87
C VAL A 179 -3.77 -1.15 13.03
N GLN A 180 -4.33 -0.40 12.07
CA GLN A 180 -5.40 -0.87 11.19
C GLN A 180 -4.93 -1.96 10.20
N ASP A 181 -3.62 -2.11 10.01
CA ASP A 181 -3.03 -3.12 9.13
C ASP A 181 -2.73 -4.44 9.83
N THR A 182 -2.82 -4.46 11.17
CA THR A 182 -2.38 -5.60 12.01
C THR A 182 -3.06 -6.91 11.61
N GLU A 183 -4.39 -6.91 11.40
CA GLU A 183 -5.11 -8.13 11.01
C GLU A 183 -4.70 -8.63 9.62
N ALA A 184 -4.47 -7.71 8.68
CA ALA A 184 -3.99 -8.06 7.34
C ALA A 184 -2.55 -8.59 7.36
N LEU A 185 -1.67 -8.00 8.20
CA LEU A 185 -0.30 -8.48 8.40
C LEU A 185 -0.26 -9.91 8.95
N ILE A 186 -1.10 -10.20 9.97
CA ILE A 186 -1.21 -11.55 10.56
C ILE A 186 -1.80 -12.57 9.57
N SER A 187 -2.75 -12.14 8.74
CA SER A 187 -3.44 -13.02 7.80
C SER A 187 -2.62 -13.34 6.55
N ALA A 188 -1.60 -12.56 6.25
CA ALA A 188 -0.71 -12.77 5.11
C ALA A 188 0.23 -13.95 5.34
N ASP A 189 0.80 -14.50 4.25
CA ASP A 189 1.87 -15.49 4.34
C ASP A 189 3.17 -14.85 4.85
N ILE A 190 3.36 -13.54 4.58
CA ILE A 190 4.47 -12.73 5.09
C ILE A 190 3.93 -11.33 5.41
N GLY A 191 3.89 -10.97 6.68
CA GLY A 191 3.58 -9.63 7.14
C GLY A 191 4.84 -8.76 7.25
N CYS A 192 4.89 -7.62 6.57
CA CYS A 192 6.00 -6.67 6.60
C CYS A 192 5.58 -5.36 7.26
N ALA A 193 6.06 -5.07 8.46
CA ALA A 193 5.86 -3.77 9.10
C ALA A 193 6.84 -2.73 8.57
N MET A 194 6.33 -1.55 8.21
CA MET A 194 7.10 -0.46 7.63
C MET A 194 7.48 0.58 8.69
N GLY A 195 8.78 0.87 8.79
CA GLY A 195 9.29 2.05 9.45
C GLY A 195 9.68 1.93 10.92
N LYS A 196 10.49 2.92 11.35
CA LYS A 196 10.86 3.11 12.76
C LYS A 196 9.69 3.62 13.60
N PHE A 197 8.71 4.26 12.95
CA PHE A 197 7.59 4.96 13.57
C PHE A 197 6.25 4.25 13.35
N GLY A 198 6.26 3.06 12.74
CA GLY A 198 5.07 2.22 12.67
C GLY A 198 4.57 1.87 14.07
N ALA A 199 3.27 1.68 14.23
CA ALA A 199 2.69 1.30 15.50
C ALA A 199 3.42 0.09 16.08
N ASP A 200 3.81 0.15 17.35
CA ASP A 200 4.54 -0.93 18.03
C ASP A 200 3.77 -2.27 17.92
N VAL A 201 2.45 -2.20 17.87
CA VAL A 201 1.59 -3.37 17.65
C VAL A 201 1.84 -4.00 16.28
N ALA A 202 1.85 -3.21 15.20
CA ALA A 202 2.12 -3.72 13.84
C ALA A 202 3.53 -4.32 13.74
N ARG A 203 4.52 -3.71 14.41
CA ARG A 203 5.89 -4.24 14.46
C ARG A 203 6.01 -5.54 15.27
N GLY A 204 5.22 -5.67 16.33
CA GLY A 204 5.21 -6.87 17.17
C GLY A 204 4.50 -8.07 16.54
N THR A 205 3.67 -7.85 15.53
CA THR A 205 2.88 -8.89 14.85
C THR A 205 3.41 -9.26 13.47
N ALA A 206 4.30 -8.45 12.89
CA ALA A 206 4.85 -8.69 11.56
C ALA A 206 6.01 -9.70 11.61
N ASP A 207 6.14 -10.52 10.55
CA ASP A 207 7.26 -11.44 10.36
C ASP A 207 8.56 -10.71 10.06
N ILE A 208 8.47 -9.57 9.36
CA ILE A 208 9.62 -8.76 8.95
C ILE A 208 9.36 -7.29 9.30
N VAL A 209 10.37 -6.62 9.87
CA VAL A 209 10.33 -5.18 10.13
C VAL A 209 11.33 -4.44 9.23
N ILE A 210 10.82 -3.56 8.37
CA ILE A 210 11.60 -2.75 7.44
C ILE A 210 11.94 -1.39 8.08
N SER A 211 13.08 -1.29 8.73
CA SER A 211 13.45 -0.11 9.54
C SER A 211 13.64 1.18 8.75
N ASN A 212 13.98 1.12 7.46
CA ASN A 212 14.15 2.29 6.60
C ASN A 212 12.87 2.69 5.84
N SER A 213 11.78 1.94 6.00
CA SER A 213 10.48 2.14 5.33
C SER A 213 10.58 2.28 3.80
N ARG A 214 11.57 1.65 3.17
CA ARG A 214 11.73 1.66 1.71
C ARG A 214 11.17 0.37 1.12
N PHE A 215 10.32 0.50 0.12
CA PHE A 215 9.76 -0.65 -0.60
C PHE A 215 10.86 -1.49 -1.28
N GLY A 216 11.90 -0.85 -1.79
CA GLY A 216 13.06 -1.52 -2.39
C GLY A 216 13.80 -2.47 -1.46
N SER A 217 13.69 -2.29 -0.14
CA SER A 217 14.27 -3.26 0.81
C SER A 217 13.54 -4.60 0.79
N ILE A 218 12.23 -4.60 0.53
CA ILE A 218 11.44 -5.83 0.34
C ILE A 218 11.87 -6.51 -0.95
N VAL A 219 12.01 -5.74 -2.04
CA VAL A 219 12.47 -6.26 -3.34
C VAL A 219 13.85 -6.90 -3.21
N CYS A 220 14.77 -6.25 -2.48
CA CYS A 220 16.10 -6.77 -2.19
C CYS A 220 16.02 -8.07 -1.38
N ALA A 221 15.23 -8.11 -0.32
CA ALA A 221 15.05 -9.30 0.52
C ALA A 221 14.50 -10.48 -0.29
N ILE A 222 13.53 -10.26 -1.17
CA ILE A 222 12.99 -11.30 -2.05
C ILE A 222 14.09 -11.83 -3.00
N LYS A 223 14.89 -10.94 -3.60
CA LYS A 223 15.99 -11.31 -4.49
C LYS A 223 17.02 -12.16 -3.79
N GLU A 224 17.46 -11.75 -2.60
CA GLU A 224 18.44 -12.48 -1.78
C GLU A 224 17.88 -13.85 -1.33
N SER A 225 16.62 -13.89 -0.91
CA SER A 225 15.96 -15.14 -0.49
C SER A 225 15.83 -16.14 -1.63
N ARG A 226 15.52 -15.70 -2.84
CA ARG A 226 15.51 -16.56 -4.04
C ARG A 226 16.90 -17.11 -4.35
N GLY A 227 17.94 -16.26 -4.24
CA GLY A 227 19.33 -16.68 -4.40
C GLY A 227 19.76 -17.72 -3.36
N LEU A 228 19.37 -17.53 -2.10
CA LEU A 228 19.63 -18.49 -1.03
C LEU A 228 18.93 -19.83 -1.29
N PHE A 229 17.66 -19.80 -1.69
CA PHE A 229 16.90 -21.00 -2.03
C PHE A 229 17.55 -21.80 -3.17
N ASP A 230 18.01 -21.10 -4.23
CA ASP A 230 18.73 -21.73 -5.34
C ASP A 230 20.04 -22.39 -4.88
N ASN A 231 20.76 -21.79 -3.95
CA ASN A 231 21.99 -22.37 -3.39
C ASN A 231 21.68 -23.62 -2.54
N ILE A 232 20.65 -23.58 -1.70
CA ILE A 232 20.19 -24.75 -0.93
C ILE A 232 19.82 -25.88 -1.90
N ARG A 233 19.04 -25.59 -2.92
CA ARG A 233 18.63 -26.57 -3.92
C ARG A 233 19.83 -27.20 -4.64
N LYS A 234 20.85 -26.42 -5.04
CA LYS A 234 22.07 -26.92 -5.63
C LYS A 234 22.85 -27.84 -4.68
N SER A 235 22.93 -27.45 -3.39
CA SER A 235 23.59 -28.27 -2.36
C SER A 235 22.87 -29.61 -2.15
N VAL A 236 21.53 -29.60 -2.10
CA VAL A 236 20.73 -30.83 -2.01
C VAL A 236 20.96 -31.73 -3.23
N TYR A 237 20.94 -31.18 -4.44
CA TYR A 237 21.23 -31.97 -5.66
C TYR A 237 22.63 -32.54 -5.66
N TYR A 238 23.62 -31.78 -5.21
CA TYR A 238 24.99 -32.27 -5.11
C TYR A 238 25.07 -33.46 -4.16
N LEU A 239 24.55 -33.37 -2.94
CA LEU A 239 24.53 -34.42 -1.95
C LEU A 239 23.81 -35.68 -2.47
N LEU A 240 22.63 -35.51 -3.07
CA LEU A 240 21.89 -36.63 -3.66
C LEU A 240 22.68 -37.31 -4.80
N SER A 241 23.34 -36.50 -5.63
CA SER A 241 24.17 -37.05 -6.73
C SER A 241 25.35 -37.85 -6.23
N CYS A 242 26.03 -37.38 -5.18
CA CYS A 242 27.12 -38.13 -4.54
C CYS A 242 26.66 -39.49 -3.97
N ASN A 243 25.58 -39.46 -3.17
CA ASN A 243 25.01 -40.66 -2.57
C ASN A 243 24.52 -41.63 -3.64
N PHE A 244 23.91 -41.13 -4.73
CA PHE A 244 23.47 -41.97 -5.83
C PHE A 244 24.64 -42.58 -6.59
N ALA A 245 25.74 -41.84 -6.81
CA ALA A 245 26.96 -42.33 -7.43
C ALA A 245 27.62 -43.42 -6.60
N GLU A 246 27.67 -43.26 -5.27
CA GLU A 246 28.18 -44.28 -4.34
C GLU A 246 27.35 -45.56 -4.42
N LEU A 247 26.01 -45.43 -4.32
CA LEU A 247 25.12 -46.60 -4.39
C LEU A 247 25.23 -47.31 -5.74
N LEU A 248 25.31 -46.55 -6.83
CA LEU A 248 25.47 -47.11 -8.16
C LEU A 248 26.83 -47.82 -8.33
N SER A 249 27.89 -47.23 -7.77
CA SER A 249 29.23 -47.81 -7.80
C SER A 249 29.29 -49.15 -7.06
N VAL A 250 28.71 -49.23 -5.86
CA VAL A 250 28.61 -50.48 -5.10
C VAL A 250 27.75 -51.50 -5.85
N PHE A 251 26.60 -51.10 -6.40
CA PHE A 251 25.72 -52.01 -7.13
C PHE A 251 26.39 -52.59 -8.38
N ILE A 252 27.02 -51.77 -9.21
CA ILE A 252 27.73 -52.19 -10.40
C ILE A 252 28.93 -53.11 -10.00
N GLY A 253 29.67 -52.70 -8.97
CA GLY A 253 30.79 -53.48 -8.46
C GLY A 253 30.38 -54.88 -7.97
N MET A 254 29.26 -55.00 -7.28
CA MET A 254 28.70 -56.30 -6.87
C MET A 254 28.35 -57.17 -8.07
N LEU A 255 27.79 -56.59 -9.13
CA LEU A 255 27.45 -57.33 -10.36
C LEU A 255 28.68 -57.81 -11.12
N VAL A 256 29.73 -56.99 -11.18
CA VAL A 256 30.94 -57.29 -11.97
C VAL A 256 31.90 -58.19 -11.21
N PHE A 257 32.10 -57.99 -9.93
CA PHE A 257 33.13 -58.67 -9.14
C PHE A 257 32.61 -59.79 -8.21
N SER A 258 31.28 -60.02 -8.21
CA SER A 258 30.61 -61.00 -7.34
C SER A 258 30.95 -60.87 -5.84
N GLY A 259 31.27 -59.66 -5.41
CA GLY A 259 31.58 -59.29 -4.03
C GLY A 259 31.46 -57.81 -3.76
N THR A 260 31.56 -57.40 -2.49
CA THR A 260 31.48 -55.95 -2.14
C THR A 260 32.78 -55.24 -2.58
N PRO A 261 32.70 -54.30 -3.57
CA PRO A 261 33.91 -53.64 -4.11
C PRO A 261 34.50 -52.62 -3.13
N LEU A 262 33.71 -52.15 -2.17
CA LEU A 262 34.11 -51.18 -1.16
C LEU A 262 33.72 -51.69 0.23
N SER A 263 34.58 -51.55 1.20
CA SER A 263 34.26 -51.80 2.60
C SER A 263 33.51 -50.64 3.20
N ALA A 264 32.76 -50.87 4.30
CA ALA A 264 32.03 -49.83 5.00
C ALA A 264 32.90 -48.65 5.52
N VAL A 265 34.22 -48.81 5.54
CA VAL A 265 35.21 -47.79 5.93
C VAL A 265 35.67 -46.95 4.72
N GLN A 266 35.40 -47.42 3.50
CA GLN A 266 35.81 -46.79 2.23
C GLN A 266 34.67 -46.00 1.57
N LEU A 267 33.45 -46.15 2.08
CA LEU A 267 32.26 -45.31 1.80
C LEU A 267 32.19 -44.12 2.76
#